data_22e9aa702cdb1ad5bcd5ecef4a123a2d
#
_entry.id   22e9aa702cdb1ad5bcd5ecef4a123a2d
#
_cell.length_a   1.000
_cell.length_b   1.000
_cell.length_c   1.000
_cell.angle_alpha   90.00
_cell.angle_beta   90.00
_cell.angle_gamma   90.00
#
_symmetry.space_group_name_H-M   'P 1'
#
loop_
_entity.id
_entity.type
_entity.pdbx_description
1 polymer ?
#
loop_
_entity_poly.entity_id
_entity_poly.type
_entity_poly.pdbx_seq_one_letter_code
_entity_poly.pdbx_strand_id
1 'polypeptide(L)'
;MNFDFSDDQKALKSEARRFLEANASVDKVRKVLDDEARPYDSALWKAVGQQGWLGAAIPEEYGGLGLGHLELCVIAEELGRAVAPIPFSSTVYFLAEALMLAGSEEQKSELLPKIAAGEVIGCIATSEGPGVTTAATLKATVSDGKLSGVKLPVTDGDIADLCLVIAKEN
;
A
#
# COMPACT_ATOMS: atom_id res chain seq x y z
N MET A 1 11.50 -16.28 26.67
CA MET A 1 10.71 -15.48 25.71
C MET A 1 10.88 -16.16 24.37
N ASN A 2 9.82 -16.61 23.72
CA ASN A 2 9.90 -17.22 22.39
C ASN A 2 9.72 -16.10 21.36
N PHE A 3 10.70 -15.90 20.48
CA PHE A 3 10.67 -14.90 19.39
C PHE A 3 10.28 -15.51 18.04
N ASP A 4 9.86 -16.78 18.03
CA ASP A 4 9.41 -17.45 16.82
C ASP A 4 7.97 -17.07 16.47
N PHE A 5 7.61 -17.17 15.20
CA PHE A 5 6.24 -17.00 14.74
C PHE A 5 5.30 -18.04 15.36
N SER A 6 4.06 -17.63 15.58
CA SER A 6 2.98 -18.56 15.96
C SER A 6 2.72 -19.59 14.85
N ASP A 7 2.00 -20.64 15.15
CA ASP A 7 1.65 -21.66 14.15
C ASP A 7 0.75 -21.07 13.06
N ASP A 8 -0.16 -20.14 13.41
CA ASP A 8 -1.01 -19.42 12.45
C ASP A 8 -0.18 -18.52 11.53
N GLN A 9 0.82 -17.80 12.05
CA GLN A 9 1.73 -16.98 11.27
C GLN A 9 2.60 -17.82 10.31
N LYS A 10 3.05 -18.99 10.77
CA LYS A 10 3.77 -19.96 9.91
C LYS A 10 2.87 -20.53 8.83
N ALA A 11 1.61 -20.81 9.13
CA ALA A 11 0.63 -21.25 8.16
C ALA A 11 0.37 -20.16 7.12
N LEU A 12 0.13 -18.91 7.55
CA LEU A 12 -0.02 -17.74 6.68
C LEU A 12 1.18 -17.59 5.74
N LYS A 13 2.40 -17.68 6.26
CA LYS A 13 3.63 -17.60 5.47
C LYS A 13 3.70 -18.69 4.40
N SER A 14 3.37 -19.92 4.77
CA SER A 14 3.38 -21.05 3.84
C SER A 14 2.34 -20.90 2.73
N GLU A 15 1.15 -20.44 3.06
CA GLU A 15 0.08 -20.17 2.09
C GLU A 15 0.44 -19.00 1.16
N ALA A 16 0.98 -17.91 1.73
CA ALA A 16 1.43 -16.76 0.94
C ALA A 16 2.53 -17.16 -0.06
N ARG A 17 3.49 -17.95 0.39
CA ARG A 17 4.54 -18.50 -0.48
C ARG A 17 3.98 -19.32 -1.62
N ARG A 18 3.14 -20.29 -1.31
CA ARG A 18 2.52 -21.17 -2.30
C ARG A 18 1.70 -20.38 -3.33
N PHE A 19 0.91 -19.42 -2.86
CA PHE A 19 0.12 -18.55 -3.73
C PHE A 19 1.00 -17.75 -4.68
N LEU A 20 2.06 -17.12 -4.17
CA LEU A 20 2.94 -16.28 -4.97
C LEU A 20 3.81 -17.08 -5.94
N GLU A 21 4.25 -18.29 -5.58
CA GLU A 21 4.93 -19.20 -6.51
C GLU A 21 4.07 -19.55 -7.73
N ALA A 22 2.77 -19.68 -7.53
CA ALA A 22 1.83 -19.95 -8.62
C ALA A 22 1.47 -18.70 -9.45
N ASN A 23 1.44 -17.51 -8.82
CA ASN A 23 0.86 -16.31 -9.43
C ASN A 23 1.89 -15.22 -9.78
N ALA A 24 3.07 -15.19 -9.18
CA ALA A 24 4.12 -14.20 -9.37
C ALA A 24 5.44 -14.84 -9.83
N SER A 25 5.41 -15.63 -10.91
CA SER A 25 6.63 -16.20 -11.48
C SER A 25 7.55 -15.11 -12.04
N VAL A 26 8.86 -15.38 -12.08
CA VAL A 26 9.87 -14.44 -12.63
C VAL A 26 9.52 -13.98 -14.06
N ASP A 27 8.95 -14.87 -14.88
CA ASP A 27 8.53 -14.49 -16.23
C ASP A 27 7.36 -13.51 -16.24
N LYS A 28 6.43 -13.59 -15.27
CA LYS A 28 5.36 -12.60 -15.12
C LYS A 28 5.91 -11.25 -14.65
N VAL A 29 6.85 -11.25 -13.71
CA VAL A 29 7.55 -10.06 -13.25
C VAL A 29 8.27 -9.36 -14.40
N ARG A 30 9.04 -10.10 -15.19
CA ARG A 30 9.73 -9.56 -16.37
C ARG A 30 8.79 -8.95 -17.39
N LYS A 31 7.63 -9.55 -17.64
CA LYS A 31 6.63 -8.98 -18.56
C LYS A 31 6.10 -7.61 -18.12
N VAL A 32 6.04 -7.35 -16.83
CA VAL A 32 5.67 -6.02 -16.31
C VAL A 32 6.83 -5.05 -16.48
N LEU A 33 8.07 -5.47 -16.16
CA LEU A 33 9.25 -4.63 -16.29
C LEU A 33 9.61 -4.27 -17.74
N ASP A 34 9.33 -5.16 -18.70
CA ASP A 34 9.65 -4.98 -20.12
C ASP A 34 8.54 -4.26 -20.91
N ASP A 35 7.38 -3.97 -20.29
CA ASP A 35 6.21 -3.38 -20.95
C ASP A 35 5.81 -2.06 -20.27
N GLU A 36 6.27 -0.94 -20.83
CA GLU A 36 5.97 0.41 -20.30
C GLU A 36 4.47 0.71 -20.22
N ALA A 37 3.63 0.04 -21.04
CA ALA A 37 2.18 0.19 -20.99
C ALA A 37 1.53 -0.58 -19.83
N ARG A 38 2.33 -1.37 -19.09
CA ARG A 38 1.86 -2.23 -17.99
C ARG A 38 2.60 -1.89 -16.70
N PRO A 39 2.21 -0.83 -15.99
CA PRO A 39 2.93 -0.33 -14.82
C PRO A 39 2.93 -1.30 -13.63
N TYR A 40 1.98 -2.25 -13.58
CA TYR A 40 1.90 -3.31 -12.56
C TYR A 40 1.13 -4.53 -13.07
N ASP A 41 1.16 -5.65 -12.35
CA ASP A 41 0.34 -6.83 -12.64
C ASP A 41 -1.05 -6.70 -12.02
N SER A 42 -2.00 -6.22 -12.82
CA SER A 42 -3.39 -6.03 -12.39
C SER A 42 -4.12 -7.34 -12.05
N ALA A 43 -3.73 -8.45 -12.67
CA ALA A 43 -4.29 -9.76 -12.36
C ALA A 43 -3.81 -10.26 -10.99
N LEU A 44 -2.53 -10.07 -10.69
CA LEU A 44 -1.96 -10.37 -9.38
C LEU A 44 -2.55 -9.45 -8.30
N TRP A 45 -2.70 -8.15 -8.58
CA TRP A 45 -3.34 -7.21 -7.66
C TRP A 45 -4.74 -7.67 -7.24
N LYS A 46 -5.58 -8.01 -8.22
CA LYS A 46 -6.91 -8.54 -7.98
C LYS A 46 -6.88 -9.86 -7.18
N ALA A 47 -5.98 -10.77 -7.53
CA ALA A 47 -5.84 -12.04 -6.83
C ALA A 47 -5.37 -11.87 -5.38
N VAL A 48 -4.46 -10.92 -5.10
CA VAL A 48 -4.03 -10.55 -3.75
C VAL A 48 -5.18 -9.94 -2.94
N GLY A 49 -6.02 -9.09 -3.57
CA GLY A 49 -7.25 -8.58 -2.96
C GLY A 49 -8.21 -9.69 -2.56
N GLN A 50 -8.40 -10.70 -3.42
CA GLN A 50 -9.24 -11.87 -3.14
C GLN A 50 -8.72 -12.73 -1.97
N GLN A 51 -7.42 -12.70 -1.70
CA GLN A 51 -6.84 -13.31 -0.49
C GLN A 51 -7.08 -12.47 0.77
N GLY A 52 -7.62 -11.26 0.67
CA GLY A 52 -7.81 -10.33 1.77
C GLY A 52 -6.54 -9.62 2.23
N TRP A 53 -5.41 -9.78 1.53
CA TRP A 53 -4.13 -9.24 2.00
C TRP A 53 -4.07 -7.72 1.96
N LEU A 54 -4.83 -7.09 1.07
CA LEU A 54 -4.91 -5.62 1.00
C LEU A 54 -5.58 -5.02 2.24
N GLY A 55 -6.50 -5.78 2.86
CA GLY A 55 -7.18 -5.42 4.09
C GLY A 55 -6.63 -6.11 5.35
N ALA A 56 -5.45 -6.75 5.27
CA ALA A 56 -4.95 -7.58 6.37
C ALA A 56 -4.91 -6.84 7.71
N ALA A 57 -4.37 -5.63 7.76
CA ALA A 57 -4.28 -4.81 8.97
C ALA A 57 -5.45 -3.83 9.15
N ILE A 58 -6.34 -3.69 8.17
CA ILE A 58 -7.53 -2.83 8.27
C ILE A 58 -8.52 -3.49 9.24
N PRO A 59 -9.10 -2.73 10.20
CA PRO A 59 -10.10 -3.24 11.12
C PRO A 59 -11.31 -3.85 10.41
N GLU A 60 -11.93 -4.86 11.02
CA GLU A 60 -13.12 -5.55 10.48
C GLU A 60 -14.29 -4.59 10.24
N GLU A 61 -14.45 -3.57 11.08
CA GLU A 61 -15.49 -2.54 10.95
C GLU A 61 -15.39 -1.74 9.65
N TYR A 62 -14.18 -1.70 9.03
CA TYR A 62 -13.93 -1.08 7.72
C TYR A 62 -13.69 -2.12 6.61
N GLY A 63 -14.15 -3.35 6.81
CA GLY A 63 -14.09 -4.41 5.79
C GLY A 63 -12.73 -5.10 5.64
N GLY A 64 -11.82 -4.90 6.58
CA GLY A 64 -10.53 -5.61 6.64
C GLY A 64 -10.60 -6.91 7.43
N LEU A 65 -9.45 -7.52 7.67
CA LEU A 65 -9.31 -8.76 8.43
C LEU A 65 -8.95 -8.53 9.91
N GLY A 66 -8.62 -7.31 10.31
CA GLY A 66 -8.24 -6.98 11.68
C GLY A 66 -6.99 -7.71 12.19
N LEU A 67 -6.14 -8.20 11.30
CA LEU A 67 -4.88 -8.83 11.66
C LEU A 67 -3.87 -7.77 12.14
N GLY A 68 -2.83 -8.22 12.85
CA GLY A 68 -1.78 -7.32 13.32
C GLY A 68 -0.75 -6.97 12.26
N HIS A 69 0.10 -5.98 12.58
CA HIS A 69 1.24 -5.62 11.73
C HIS A 69 2.24 -6.76 11.57
N LEU A 70 2.28 -7.73 12.48
CA LEU A 70 3.17 -8.88 12.37
C LEU A 70 2.73 -9.81 11.24
N GLU A 71 1.43 -10.06 11.09
CA GLU A 71 0.87 -10.82 9.97
C GLU A 71 1.09 -10.07 8.65
N LEU A 72 0.96 -8.75 8.67
CA LEU A 72 1.28 -7.92 7.51
C LEU A 72 2.77 -8.01 7.12
N CYS A 73 3.68 -8.07 8.10
CA CYS A 73 5.11 -8.30 7.84
C CYS A 73 5.37 -9.69 7.22
N VAL A 74 4.63 -10.71 7.64
CA VAL A 74 4.73 -12.06 7.05
C VAL A 74 4.34 -12.04 5.57
N ILE A 75 3.23 -11.36 5.23
CA ILE A 75 2.79 -11.17 3.84
C ILE A 75 3.84 -10.37 3.06
N ALA A 76 4.35 -9.27 3.64
CA ALA A 76 5.36 -8.41 3.02
C ALA A 76 6.64 -9.16 2.65
N GLU A 77 7.12 -10.04 3.54
CA GLU A 77 8.30 -10.87 3.29
C GLU A 77 8.12 -11.76 2.06
N GLU A 78 6.96 -12.39 1.91
CA GLU A 78 6.69 -13.27 0.78
C GLU A 78 6.44 -12.50 -0.53
N LEU A 79 5.78 -11.34 -0.48
CA LEU A 79 5.65 -10.42 -1.61
C LEU A 79 7.02 -9.94 -2.10
N GLY A 80 7.90 -9.56 -1.17
CA GLY A 80 9.27 -9.15 -1.49
C GLY A 80 10.09 -10.29 -2.06
N ARG A 81 10.00 -11.50 -1.50
CA ARG A 81 10.67 -12.71 -2.01
C ARG A 81 10.26 -13.02 -3.46
N ALA A 82 8.99 -12.84 -3.78
CA ALA A 82 8.45 -13.06 -5.12
C ALA A 82 8.70 -11.88 -6.07
N VAL A 83 9.23 -10.76 -5.59
CA VAL A 83 9.35 -9.48 -6.33
C VAL A 83 8.00 -9.11 -6.98
N ALA A 84 6.91 -9.24 -6.22
CA ALA A 84 5.55 -9.05 -6.73
C ALA A 84 5.36 -7.63 -7.30
N PRO A 85 5.11 -7.47 -8.62
CA PRO A 85 5.06 -6.16 -9.25
C PRO A 85 3.66 -5.54 -9.12
N ILE A 86 3.29 -5.19 -7.89
CA ILE A 86 1.99 -4.61 -7.53
C ILE A 86 2.18 -3.43 -6.57
N PRO A 87 1.29 -2.43 -6.56
CA PRO A 87 1.39 -1.23 -5.72
C PRO A 87 0.97 -1.50 -4.26
N PHE A 88 1.49 -2.59 -3.67
CA PHE A 88 1.10 -3.03 -2.33
C PHE A 88 1.63 -2.08 -1.25
N SER A 89 2.90 -1.68 -1.35
CA SER A 89 3.54 -0.86 -0.32
C SER A 89 2.95 0.55 -0.25
N SER A 90 2.74 1.20 -1.39
CA SER A 90 2.16 2.54 -1.46
C SER A 90 0.73 2.57 -0.93
N THR A 91 -0.05 1.56 -1.28
CA THR A 91 -1.46 1.48 -0.90
C THR A 91 -1.64 1.01 0.54
N VAL A 92 -1.02 -0.12 0.92
CA VAL A 92 -1.29 -0.78 2.21
C VAL A 92 -0.42 -0.22 3.33
N TYR A 93 0.93 -0.14 3.13
CA TYR A 93 1.80 0.32 4.23
C TYR A 93 1.78 1.82 4.43
N PHE A 94 1.44 2.60 3.39
CA PHE A 94 1.45 4.05 3.51
C PHE A 94 0.05 4.64 3.55
N LEU A 95 -0.77 4.52 2.49
CA LEU A 95 -2.06 5.19 2.45
C LEU A 95 -3.05 4.64 3.47
N ALA A 96 -3.25 3.31 3.51
CA ALA A 96 -4.20 2.71 4.45
C ALA A 96 -3.79 2.97 5.90
N GLU A 97 -2.50 2.85 6.23
CA GLU A 97 -1.98 3.15 7.57
C GLU A 97 -2.19 4.62 7.94
N ALA A 98 -1.90 5.55 7.03
CA ALA A 98 -2.12 6.98 7.27
C ALA A 98 -3.60 7.30 7.49
N LEU A 99 -4.51 6.67 6.75
CA LEU A 99 -5.96 6.81 6.97
C LEU A 99 -6.39 6.27 8.33
N MET A 100 -5.90 5.09 8.73
CA MET A 100 -6.20 4.53 10.05
C MET A 100 -5.71 5.42 11.20
N LEU A 101 -4.52 6.01 11.05
CA LEU A 101 -3.90 6.84 12.08
C LEU A 101 -4.49 8.26 12.18
N ALA A 102 -4.84 8.87 11.05
CA ALA A 102 -5.14 10.31 10.99
C ALA A 102 -6.37 10.68 10.14
N GLY A 103 -7.02 9.74 9.49
CA GLY A 103 -8.25 9.98 8.73
C GLY A 103 -9.44 10.31 9.64
N SER A 104 -10.39 11.13 9.14
CA SER A 104 -11.68 11.26 9.80
C SER A 104 -12.49 9.95 9.68
N GLU A 105 -13.51 9.80 10.52
CA GLU A 105 -14.36 8.59 10.48
C GLU A 105 -15.09 8.44 9.14
N GLU A 106 -15.45 9.56 8.49
CA GLU A 106 -16.03 9.56 7.15
C GLU A 106 -15.02 9.06 6.12
N GLN A 107 -13.76 9.53 6.19
CA GLN A 107 -12.69 9.10 5.28
C GLN A 107 -12.37 7.61 5.48
N LYS A 108 -12.28 7.16 6.73
CA LYS A 108 -12.04 5.73 7.03
C LYS A 108 -13.17 4.85 6.49
N SER A 109 -14.41 5.22 6.79
CA SER A 109 -15.60 4.45 6.39
C SER A 109 -15.79 4.42 4.86
N GLU A 110 -15.36 5.47 4.15
CA GLU A 110 -15.46 5.52 2.70
C GLU A 110 -14.31 4.81 1.98
N LEU A 111 -13.07 5.01 2.45
CA LEU A 111 -11.87 4.65 1.69
C LEU A 111 -11.28 3.30 2.07
N LEU A 112 -11.25 2.95 3.37
CA LEU A 112 -10.65 1.70 3.81
C LEU A 112 -11.32 0.45 3.23
N PRO A 113 -12.66 0.36 3.11
CA PRO A 113 -13.30 -0.78 2.45
C PRO A 113 -12.90 -0.92 0.98
N LYS A 114 -12.77 0.19 0.25
CA LYS A 114 -12.36 0.20 -1.15
C LYS A 114 -10.91 -0.25 -1.32
N ILE A 115 -10.03 0.16 -0.39
CA ILE A 115 -8.64 -0.30 -0.34
C ILE A 115 -8.58 -1.80 -0.04
N ALA A 116 -9.31 -2.27 0.96
CA ALA A 116 -9.36 -3.69 1.32
C ALA A 116 -9.87 -4.58 0.15
N ALA A 117 -10.81 -4.06 -0.64
CA ALA A 117 -11.32 -4.72 -1.84
C ALA A 117 -10.38 -4.62 -3.06
N GLY A 118 -9.34 -3.78 -3.00
CA GLY A 118 -8.42 -3.53 -4.12
C GLY A 118 -9.00 -2.64 -5.22
N GLU A 119 -10.07 -1.92 -4.93
CA GLU A 119 -10.75 -1.00 -5.85
C GLU A 119 -10.04 0.35 -5.96
N VAL A 120 -9.20 0.69 -4.97
CA VAL A 120 -8.43 1.93 -4.91
C VAL A 120 -6.96 1.61 -4.73
N ILE A 121 -6.14 2.12 -5.64
CA ILE A 121 -4.70 2.19 -5.50
C ILE A 121 -4.36 3.56 -4.91
N GLY A 122 -3.53 3.57 -3.87
CA GLY A 122 -3.18 4.79 -3.19
C GLY A 122 -1.69 5.03 -3.07
N CYS A 123 -1.33 6.31 -2.89
CA CYS A 123 0.05 6.69 -2.61
C CYS A 123 0.13 7.82 -1.57
N ILE A 124 1.34 8.06 -1.07
CA ILE A 124 1.67 9.21 -0.22
C ILE A 124 2.73 10.07 -0.90
N ALA A 125 2.47 11.37 -0.99
CA ALA A 125 3.37 12.36 -1.53
C ALA A 125 3.94 13.24 -0.41
N THR A 126 5.12 12.88 0.09
CA THR A 126 5.81 13.60 1.18
C THR A 126 6.99 14.41 0.67
N SER A 127 7.82 13.83 -0.21
CA SER A 127 9.08 14.41 -0.66
C SER A 127 8.88 15.56 -1.65
N GLU A 128 9.78 16.57 -1.59
CA GLU A 128 9.82 17.72 -2.51
C GLU A 128 11.17 17.84 -3.22
N GLY A 129 11.84 16.71 -3.44
CA GLY A 129 13.15 16.60 -4.04
C GLY A 129 14.23 16.16 -3.05
N PRO A 130 15.51 16.41 -3.35
CA PRO A 130 16.62 15.99 -2.48
C PRO A 130 16.56 16.61 -1.09
N GLY A 131 16.86 15.81 -0.09
CA GLY A 131 16.90 16.21 1.32
C GLY A 131 15.69 15.75 2.12
N VAL A 132 15.66 16.10 3.40
CA VAL A 132 14.59 15.73 4.32
C VAL A 132 13.47 16.77 4.27
N THR A 133 12.25 16.33 3.99
CA THR A 133 11.06 17.17 4.11
C THR A 133 10.70 17.31 5.58
N THR A 134 10.74 18.53 6.09
CA THR A 134 10.36 18.91 7.46
C THR A 134 9.29 20.01 7.39
N ALA A 135 8.66 20.32 8.52
CA ALA A 135 7.73 21.44 8.59
C ALA A 135 8.37 22.78 8.16
N ALA A 136 9.68 22.95 8.39
CA ALA A 136 10.42 24.16 7.98
C ALA A 136 10.72 24.18 6.47
N THR A 137 11.05 23.03 5.86
CA THR A 137 11.46 22.93 4.44
C THR A 137 10.30 22.67 3.50
N LEU A 138 9.14 22.26 4.00
CA LEU A 138 7.93 21.97 3.23
C LEU A 138 7.45 23.22 2.47
N LYS A 139 7.23 23.10 1.17
CA LYS A 139 6.84 24.18 0.25
C LYS A 139 5.40 24.06 -0.23
N ALA A 140 4.89 22.82 -0.38
CA ALA A 140 3.51 22.59 -0.77
C ALA A 140 2.56 23.22 0.24
N THR A 141 1.52 23.90 -0.24
CA THR A 141 0.59 24.67 0.59
C THR A 141 -0.86 24.35 0.25
N VAL A 142 -1.72 24.50 1.25
CA VAL A 142 -3.18 24.52 1.08
C VAL A 142 -3.67 25.92 1.47
N SER A 143 -4.42 26.56 0.58
CA SER A 143 -5.09 27.85 0.83
C SER A 143 -6.43 27.86 0.12
N ASP A 144 -7.49 28.27 0.82
CA ASP A 144 -8.85 28.34 0.28
C ASP A 144 -9.30 27.02 -0.40
N GLY A 145 -8.96 25.87 0.20
CA GLY A 145 -9.28 24.54 -0.32
C GLY A 145 -8.49 24.12 -1.55
N LYS A 146 -7.45 24.88 -1.96
CA LYS A 146 -6.59 24.56 -3.11
C LYS A 146 -5.22 24.12 -2.65
N LEU A 147 -4.81 22.94 -3.13
CA LEU A 147 -3.46 22.42 -2.94
C LEU A 147 -2.54 22.96 -4.06
N SER A 148 -1.37 23.46 -3.67
CA SER A 148 -0.36 24.00 -4.59
C SER A 148 1.03 23.52 -4.22
N GLY A 149 1.77 22.98 -5.18
CA GLY A 149 3.15 22.50 -4.95
C GLY A 149 3.55 21.38 -5.90
N VAL A 150 4.74 20.86 -5.69
CA VAL A 150 5.30 19.72 -6.43
C VAL A 150 5.85 18.72 -5.43
N LYS A 151 5.55 17.44 -5.63
CA LYS A 151 6.08 16.33 -4.85
C LYS A 151 6.82 15.37 -5.76
N LEU A 152 8.06 15.03 -5.38
CA LEU A 152 8.87 14.03 -6.10
C LEU A 152 10.00 13.49 -5.19
N PRO A 153 10.32 12.19 -5.32
CA PRO A 153 9.54 11.19 -6.03
C PRO A 153 8.24 10.84 -5.29
N VAL A 154 7.27 10.28 -6.00
CA VAL A 154 6.05 9.69 -5.42
C VAL A 154 5.93 8.28 -5.96
N THR A 155 6.08 7.29 -5.08
CA THR A 155 5.96 5.88 -5.44
C THR A 155 4.54 5.58 -5.90
N ASP A 156 4.40 4.92 -7.05
CA ASP A 156 3.12 4.57 -7.70
C ASP A 156 2.21 5.78 -7.97
N GLY A 157 2.77 6.99 -8.00
CA GLY A 157 1.99 8.22 -8.18
C GLY A 157 1.34 8.36 -9.55
N ASP A 158 1.82 7.64 -10.56
CA ASP A 158 1.32 7.61 -11.94
C ASP A 158 0.13 6.66 -12.13
N ILE A 159 -0.08 5.73 -11.18
CA ILE A 159 -1.16 4.75 -11.22
C ILE A 159 -2.16 4.90 -10.06
N ALA A 160 -1.89 5.81 -9.13
CA ALA A 160 -2.72 5.97 -7.94
C ALA A 160 -4.06 6.67 -8.26
N ASP A 161 -5.14 6.09 -7.75
CA ASP A 161 -6.48 6.71 -7.76
C ASP A 161 -6.59 7.80 -6.69
N LEU A 162 -5.84 7.65 -5.60
CA LEU A 162 -5.85 8.55 -4.43
C LEU A 162 -4.44 8.83 -3.95
N CYS A 163 -4.13 10.12 -3.74
CA CYS A 163 -2.86 10.56 -3.21
C CYS A 163 -3.05 11.37 -1.93
N LEU A 164 -2.45 10.92 -0.82
CA LEU A 164 -2.33 11.71 0.39
C LEU A 164 -1.11 12.63 0.26
N VAL A 165 -1.32 13.93 0.38
CA VAL A 165 -0.27 14.94 0.19
C VAL A 165 0.02 15.66 1.50
N ILE A 166 1.28 15.72 1.91
CA ILE A 166 1.71 16.53 3.04
C ILE A 166 1.94 17.97 2.57
N ALA A 167 1.18 18.92 3.13
CA ALA A 167 1.25 20.33 2.77
C ALA A 167 1.10 21.22 4.02
N LYS A 168 1.51 22.49 3.92
CA LYS A 168 1.25 23.52 4.95
C LYS A 168 -0.13 24.14 4.71
N GLU A 169 -0.83 24.43 5.77
CA GLU A 169 -1.96 25.34 5.75
C GLU A 169 -1.46 26.78 5.86
N ASN A 170 -1.95 27.66 5.00
CA ASN A 170 -1.64 29.10 4.99
C ASN A 170 -2.79 29.90 5.60
#